data_c1f1d5b81c86ffbbfb4f8c49eef6183b
#
_entry.id   c1f1d5b81c86ffbbfb4f8c49eef6183b
#
_cell.length_a   1.000
_cell.length_b   1.000
_cell.length_c   1.000
_cell.angle_alpha   90.00
_cell.angle_beta   90.00
_cell.angle_gamma   90.00
#
_symmetry.space_group_name_H-M   'P 1'
#
loop_
_entity.id
_entity.type
_entity.pdbx_description
1 polymer ?
#
loop_
_entity_poly.entity_id
_entity_poly.type
_entity_poly.pdbx_seq_one_letter_code
_entity_poly.pdbx_strand_id
1 'polypeptide(L)'
;MRTIETDVLVVGAGPSGLTAASLLARMGVEAITVSRHARTAHTPRAHITNQRTAEIMRDLGVEDQLDAVATRQELMSDNVWATSMTGTEIARIKTWGNRVDRKSDYEAASPCHMCNAPQHLLEPVILQSAIDNGADIRFSTELVSITQNDDWVVANVRCRHTETIYQIKARYAIGADGGRSLVAEQLGFTMSGETGLGHAVNIWLEADLSRYRGYRPGTLFWTVQPGKDFWLGSGVFITVKPWNEWVLLFMYDPSTEDIDTSVEAMLPRVHKAIGDDSIPVTIKNVSKWQVNHVLADNYRKGRVFLAGDAAHRHPPANGLGSNTSIQDSYNLAWKLAHVLRGHAGDALLDTYHDERNPVGRQVVDRAMESTAIVGQIPSILGITPGQTDEEGWTALNEVFADSDKGREIRSNLEHALEANDYHFHANGVELGQRYTSTAVIGDGTADPGFDRDPELFYQPTTRPGAYLPHVWIEHQQQQISTLDLTGHDSFTIITGIGGDRWLEAADKVSAELGIDIVGRPIGYRLEYDDVYGDWARRRQITDGGCILVRPDRHIAWRTADMTADPVSDLRDALHAVLALN
;
A
#
# COMPACT_ATOMS: atom_id res chain seq x y z
N MET A 1 -24.16 11.87 -29.91
CA MET A 1 -22.89 11.59 -29.20
C MET A 1 -22.68 10.08 -29.27
N ARG A 2 -21.47 9.60 -29.53
CA ARG A 2 -21.17 8.15 -29.51
C ARG A 2 -21.25 7.64 -28.09
N THR A 3 -21.91 6.52 -27.86
CA THR A 3 -21.98 5.85 -26.56
C THR A 3 -21.29 4.49 -26.67
N ILE A 4 -20.50 4.14 -25.65
CA ILE A 4 -19.85 2.84 -25.49
C ILE A 4 -20.39 2.24 -24.19
N GLU A 5 -20.85 1.01 -24.23
CA GLU A 5 -21.29 0.27 -23.03
C GLU A 5 -20.17 -0.64 -22.54
N THR A 6 -20.08 -0.84 -21.23
CA THR A 6 -19.11 -1.71 -20.56
C THR A 6 -19.67 -2.14 -19.20
N ASP A 7 -19.08 -3.15 -18.56
CA ASP A 7 -19.48 -3.55 -17.21
C ASP A 7 -18.93 -2.59 -16.16
N VAL A 8 -17.65 -2.21 -16.25
CA VAL A 8 -17.00 -1.34 -15.27
C VAL A 8 -16.26 -0.20 -15.94
N LEU A 9 -16.47 1.03 -15.45
CA LEU A 9 -15.64 2.18 -15.78
C LEU A 9 -14.66 2.45 -14.64
N VAL A 10 -13.36 2.43 -14.93
CA VAL A 10 -12.31 2.85 -13.99
C VAL A 10 -11.84 4.25 -14.36
N VAL A 11 -11.97 5.21 -13.47
CA VAL A 11 -11.54 6.59 -13.68
C VAL A 11 -10.24 6.81 -12.93
N GLY A 12 -9.13 6.91 -13.67
CA GLY A 12 -7.77 7.04 -13.16
C GLY A 12 -6.93 5.80 -13.47
N ALA A 13 -5.68 6.01 -13.94
CA ALA A 13 -4.70 4.97 -14.23
C ALA A 13 -3.45 5.14 -13.34
N GLY A 14 -3.66 5.41 -12.05
CA GLY A 14 -2.66 5.31 -10.98
C GLY A 14 -2.58 3.88 -10.43
N PRO A 15 -1.84 3.66 -9.32
CA PRO A 15 -1.63 2.32 -8.77
C PRO A 15 -2.95 1.55 -8.53
N SER A 16 -3.94 2.19 -7.91
CA SER A 16 -5.27 1.58 -7.68
C SER A 16 -5.98 1.25 -9.00
N GLY A 17 -6.12 2.24 -9.90
CA GLY A 17 -6.87 2.04 -11.15
C GLY A 17 -6.23 1.01 -12.08
N LEU A 18 -4.90 0.97 -12.19
CA LEU A 18 -4.18 -0.03 -12.98
C LEU A 18 -4.32 -1.44 -12.37
N THR A 19 -4.27 -1.54 -11.04
CA THR A 19 -4.51 -2.82 -10.34
C THR A 19 -5.94 -3.31 -10.56
N ALA A 20 -6.94 -2.42 -10.44
CA ALA A 20 -8.33 -2.76 -10.76
C ALA A 20 -8.48 -3.21 -12.22
N ALA A 21 -7.87 -2.49 -13.16
CA ALA A 21 -7.91 -2.83 -14.59
C ALA A 21 -7.30 -4.21 -14.87
N SER A 22 -6.13 -4.52 -14.28
CA SER A 22 -5.47 -5.81 -14.44
C SER A 22 -6.32 -6.95 -13.89
N LEU A 23 -6.84 -6.80 -12.67
CA LEU A 23 -7.66 -7.82 -12.01
C LEU A 23 -8.99 -8.06 -12.74
N LEU A 24 -9.73 -7.00 -13.09
CA LEU A 24 -11.00 -7.13 -13.81
C LEU A 24 -10.81 -7.80 -15.17
N ALA A 25 -9.76 -7.43 -15.92
CA ALA A 25 -9.44 -8.06 -17.20
C ALA A 25 -9.08 -9.55 -17.04
N ARG A 26 -8.24 -9.89 -16.04
CA ARG A 26 -7.92 -11.29 -15.71
C ARG A 26 -9.17 -12.12 -15.40
N MET A 27 -10.13 -11.50 -14.71
CA MET A 27 -11.43 -12.12 -14.41
C MET A 27 -12.41 -12.09 -15.59
N GLY A 28 -12.04 -11.60 -16.77
CA GLY A 28 -12.91 -11.52 -17.94
C GLY A 28 -14.08 -10.55 -17.82
N VAL A 29 -13.96 -9.53 -16.95
CA VAL A 29 -14.92 -8.43 -16.85
C VAL A 29 -14.61 -7.36 -17.88
N GLU A 30 -15.60 -6.96 -18.68
CA GLU A 30 -15.44 -5.85 -19.63
C GLU A 30 -15.30 -4.53 -18.87
N ALA A 31 -14.07 -4.00 -18.82
CA ALA A 31 -13.78 -2.74 -18.14
C ALA A 31 -13.03 -1.76 -19.05
N ILE A 32 -13.41 -0.48 -18.97
CA ILE A 32 -12.71 0.61 -19.63
C ILE A 32 -12.05 1.47 -18.55
N THR A 33 -10.73 1.63 -18.63
CA THR A 33 -9.98 2.53 -17.77
C THR A 33 -9.63 3.81 -18.52
N VAL A 34 -9.97 4.97 -17.94
CA VAL A 34 -9.67 6.29 -18.55
C VAL A 34 -8.71 7.08 -17.68
N SER A 35 -7.76 7.78 -18.28
CA SER A 35 -6.84 8.67 -17.60
C SER A 35 -6.62 9.95 -18.36
N ARG A 36 -6.71 11.10 -17.67
CA ARG A 36 -6.39 12.41 -18.25
C ARG A 36 -4.91 12.58 -18.63
N HIS A 37 -4.03 11.77 -18.04
CA HIS A 37 -2.60 11.79 -18.32
C HIS A 37 -2.29 11.03 -19.60
N ALA A 38 -1.19 11.42 -20.27
CA ALA A 38 -0.75 10.78 -21.52
C ALA A 38 -0.08 9.41 -21.31
N ARG A 39 0.29 9.09 -20.06
CA ARG A 39 1.00 7.86 -19.67
C ARG A 39 0.94 7.71 -18.15
N THR A 40 1.56 6.67 -17.62
CA THR A 40 1.82 6.45 -16.19
C THR A 40 2.60 7.60 -15.55
N ALA A 41 2.71 7.62 -14.23
CA ALA A 41 3.49 8.62 -13.50
C ALA A 41 4.89 8.77 -14.09
N HIS A 42 5.37 10.01 -14.17
CA HIS A 42 6.67 10.36 -14.75
C HIS A 42 7.61 11.02 -13.73
N THR A 43 7.18 11.13 -12.48
CA THR A 43 7.98 11.66 -11.37
C THR A 43 7.97 10.70 -10.20
N PRO A 44 9.08 10.56 -9.45
CA PRO A 44 9.14 9.70 -8.29
C PRO A 44 8.26 10.24 -7.16
N ARG A 45 7.46 9.35 -6.59
CA ARG A 45 6.66 9.51 -5.36
C ARG A 45 6.25 8.13 -4.87
N ALA A 46 5.70 8.02 -3.68
CA ALA A 46 5.23 6.75 -3.12
C ALA A 46 6.29 5.64 -3.25
N HIS A 47 7.42 5.85 -2.59
CA HIS A 47 8.65 5.08 -2.79
C HIS A 47 8.58 3.64 -2.27
N ILE A 48 7.89 3.42 -1.13
CA ILE A 48 7.92 2.14 -0.44
C ILE A 48 6.86 1.19 -0.99
N THR A 49 7.28 0.02 -1.42
CA THR A 49 6.42 -1.12 -1.71
C THR A 49 6.58 -2.12 -0.58
N ASN A 50 5.51 -2.31 0.20
CA ASN A 50 5.51 -3.22 1.33
C ASN A 50 5.27 -4.68 0.90
N GLN A 51 5.43 -5.61 1.84
CA GLN A 51 5.29 -7.05 1.57
C GLN A 51 3.90 -7.39 1.01
N ARG A 52 2.81 -6.79 1.53
CA ARG A 52 1.45 -7.05 1.01
C ARG A 52 1.31 -6.67 -0.46
N THR A 53 1.85 -5.53 -0.86
CA THR A 53 1.83 -5.12 -2.27
C THR A 53 2.70 -6.04 -3.13
N ALA A 54 3.87 -6.44 -2.65
CA ALA A 54 4.71 -7.42 -3.35
C ALA A 54 4.00 -8.77 -3.53
N GLU A 55 3.24 -9.24 -2.52
CA GLU A 55 2.39 -10.45 -2.62
C GLU A 55 1.28 -10.30 -3.68
N ILE A 56 0.71 -9.09 -3.82
CA ILE A 56 -0.27 -8.80 -4.90
C ILE A 56 0.43 -8.82 -6.26
N MET A 57 1.63 -8.24 -6.37
CA MET A 57 2.41 -8.32 -7.63
C MET A 57 2.78 -9.76 -7.97
N ARG A 58 3.09 -10.60 -6.98
CA ARG A 58 3.29 -12.03 -7.14
C ARG A 58 2.03 -12.73 -7.65
N ASP A 59 0.85 -12.42 -7.09
CA ASP A 59 -0.43 -12.95 -7.58
C ASP A 59 -0.76 -12.49 -9.01
N LEU A 60 -0.38 -11.26 -9.38
CA LEU A 60 -0.51 -10.74 -10.74
C LEU A 60 0.55 -11.31 -11.72
N GLY A 61 1.51 -12.10 -11.24
CA GLY A 61 2.57 -12.69 -12.05
C GLY A 61 3.66 -11.71 -12.50
N VAL A 62 3.84 -10.59 -11.78
CA VAL A 62 4.80 -9.52 -12.12
C VAL A 62 5.80 -9.23 -11.00
N GLU A 63 6.03 -10.18 -10.09
CA GLU A 63 7.02 -10.05 -9.00
C GLU A 63 8.44 -9.84 -9.56
N ASP A 64 8.86 -10.65 -10.54
CA ASP A 64 10.18 -10.55 -11.18
C ASP A 64 10.39 -9.18 -11.85
N GLN A 65 9.35 -8.62 -12.47
CA GLN A 65 9.39 -7.30 -13.10
C GLN A 65 9.49 -6.19 -12.06
N LEU A 66 8.83 -6.34 -10.90
CA LEU A 66 8.98 -5.43 -9.77
C LEU A 66 10.43 -5.48 -9.24
N ASP A 67 10.97 -6.65 -9.01
CA ASP A 67 12.34 -6.84 -8.51
C ASP A 67 13.40 -6.27 -9.46
N ALA A 68 13.16 -6.34 -10.75
CA ALA A 68 14.07 -5.80 -11.77
C ALA A 68 14.19 -4.26 -11.74
N VAL A 69 13.16 -3.55 -11.28
CA VAL A 69 13.14 -2.07 -11.25
C VAL A 69 13.31 -1.48 -9.86
N ALA A 70 13.13 -2.29 -8.82
CA ALA A 70 13.13 -1.84 -7.43
C ALA A 70 14.54 -1.82 -6.81
N THR A 71 14.72 -0.97 -5.82
CA THR A 71 15.86 -1.09 -4.89
C THR A 71 15.50 -2.12 -3.82
N ARG A 72 16.37 -3.11 -3.64
CA ARG A 72 16.16 -4.20 -2.68
C ARG A 72 16.15 -3.73 -1.23
N GLN A 73 15.47 -4.48 -0.37
CA GLN A 73 15.28 -4.17 1.05
C GLN A 73 16.60 -3.90 1.80
N GLU A 74 17.67 -4.65 1.51
CA GLU A 74 18.96 -4.49 2.18
C GLU A 74 19.59 -3.12 1.91
N LEU A 75 19.33 -2.53 0.74
CA LEU A 75 19.81 -1.20 0.37
C LEU A 75 18.93 -0.07 0.94
N MET A 76 17.77 -0.41 1.53
CA MET A 76 16.88 0.52 2.22
C MET A 76 17.16 0.60 3.73
N SER A 77 18.21 -0.04 4.19
CA SER A 77 18.38 -0.45 5.58
C SER A 77 18.36 0.70 6.60
N ASP A 78 18.79 1.89 6.22
CA ASP A 78 19.04 2.95 7.18
C ASP A 78 18.21 4.20 6.91
N ASN A 79 17.84 4.86 7.99
CA ASN A 79 17.35 6.21 8.05
C ASN A 79 18.35 7.06 8.84
N VAL A 80 18.78 8.19 8.27
CA VAL A 80 19.96 8.94 8.72
C VAL A 80 19.63 10.41 8.94
N TRP A 81 20.08 10.98 10.06
CA TRP A 81 20.10 12.42 10.29
C TRP A 81 21.55 12.92 10.22
N ALA A 82 21.79 13.91 9.41
CA ALA A 82 23.12 14.50 9.19
C ALA A 82 23.03 16.00 8.93
N THR A 83 24.12 16.72 9.10
CA THR A 83 24.15 18.16 8.82
C THR A 83 24.02 18.47 7.32
N SER A 84 24.41 17.55 6.47
CA SER A 84 24.23 17.54 5.00
C SER A 84 24.52 16.14 4.46
N MET A 85 24.33 15.89 3.16
CA MET A 85 24.67 14.58 2.56
C MET A 85 26.16 14.25 2.66
N THR A 86 27.04 15.24 2.66
CA THR A 86 28.50 15.06 2.81
C THR A 86 28.98 15.39 4.23
N GLY A 87 28.10 15.89 5.09
CA GLY A 87 28.43 16.42 6.41
C GLY A 87 28.45 15.39 7.54
N THR A 88 28.46 15.91 8.76
CA THR A 88 28.54 15.10 9.98
C THR A 88 27.23 14.36 10.22
N GLU A 89 27.31 13.05 10.43
CA GLU A 89 26.20 12.22 10.83
C GLU A 89 25.88 12.47 12.30
N ILE A 90 24.59 12.73 12.60
CA ILE A 90 24.08 13.01 13.95
C ILE A 90 23.51 11.72 14.55
N ALA A 91 22.69 11.01 13.78
CA ALA A 91 22.03 9.79 14.20
C ALA A 91 21.69 8.88 13.03
N ARG A 92 21.48 7.60 13.34
CA ARG A 92 21.11 6.57 12.38
C ARG A 92 20.28 5.48 13.06
N ILE A 93 19.25 5.01 12.37
CA ILE A 93 18.47 3.84 12.79
C ILE A 93 18.30 2.87 11.63
N LYS A 94 18.16 1.58 11.95
CA LYS A 94 17.77 0.54 11.00
C LYS A 94 16.26 0.55 10.80
N THR A 95 15.82 0.44 9.54
CA THR A 95 14.42 0.58 9.11
C THR A 95 13.96 -0.59 8.26
N TRP A 96 12.68 -0.68 8.00
CA TRP A 96 12.08 -1.59 7.02
C TRP A 96 12.50 -3.06 7.20
N GLY A 97 12.45 -3.56 8.45
CA GLY A 97 12.80 -4.95 8.76
C GLY A 97 14.31 -5.27 8.75
N ASN A 98 15.20 -4.28 8.57
CA ASN A 98 16.65 -4.51 8.54
C ASN A 98 17.33 -4.50 9.93
N ARG A 99 16.59 -4.15 11.00
CA ARG A 99 17.10 -4.28 12.36
C ARG A 99 17.12 -5.76 12.78
N VAL A 100 18.16 -6.18 13.49
CA VAL A 100 18.41 -7.60 13.82
C VAL A 100 17.22 -8.26 14.54
N ASP A 101 16.59 -7.54 15.47
CA ASP A 101 15.43 -7.98 16.24
C ASP A 101 14.10 -7.93 15.47
N ARG A 102 14.08 -7.36 14.28
CA ARG A 102 12.91 -7.26 13.39
C ARG A 102 12.99 -8.17 12.17
N LYS A 103 14.21 -8.51 11.75
CA LYS A 103 14.45 -9.21 10.49
C LYS A 103 13.68 -10.53 10.40
N SER A 104 13.72 -11.34 11.46
CA SER A 104 12.99 -12.61 11.48
C SER A 104 11.47 -12.44 11.44
N ASP A 105 10.92 -11.36 12.00
CA ASP A 105 9.48 -11.08 11.92
C ASP A 105 9.07 -10.83 10.46
N TYR A 106 9.84 -10.04 9.70
CA TYR A 106 9.56 -9.76 8.30
C TYR A 106 9.77 -10.99 7.40
N GLU A 107 10.85 -11.76 7.61
CA GLU A 107 11.12 -12.98 6.85
C GLU A 107 10.06 -14.08 7.09
N ALA A 108 9.51 -14.15 8.31
CA ALA A 108 8.47 -15.12 8.65
C ALA A 108 7.05 -14.68 8.27
N ALA A 109 6.86 -13.40 7.92
CA ALA A 109 5.55 -12.82 7.64
C ALA A 109 5.08 -13.04 6.20
N SER A 110 6.01 -13.13 5.25
CA SER A 110 5.71 -13.10 3.81
C SER A 110 6.77 -13.83 2.99
N PRO A 111 6.42 -14.45 1.85
CA PRO A 111 7.40 -14.96 0.89
C PRO A 111 8.10 -13.84 0.13
N CYS A 112 7.57 -12.62 0.17
CA CYS A 112 8.05 -11.45 -0.56
C CYS A 112 8.80 -10.49 0.36
N HIS A 113 9.73 -9.72 -0.21
CA HIS A 113 10.46 -8.67 0.49
C HIS A 113 9.84 -7.29 0.25
N MET A 114 10.07 -6.38 1.18
CA MET A 114 9.84 -4.95 0.92
C MET A 114 10.86 -4.44 -0.09
N CYS A 115 10.49 -3.42 -0.84
CA CYS A 115 11.42 -2.77 -1.77
C CYS A 115 11.11 -1.27 -1.92
N ASN A 116 12.09 -0.52 -2.44
CA ASN A 116 11.86 0.85 -2.86
C ASN A 116 11.62 0.87 -4.38
N ALA A 117 10.34 0.95 -4.75
CA ALA A 117 9.88 1.06 -6.13
C ALA A 117 9.02 2.33 -6.29
N PRO A 118 9.65 3.50 -6.51
CA PRO A 118 8.91 4.74 -6.72
C PRO A 118 7.84 4.59 -7.80
N GLN A 119 6.71 5.26 -7.61
CA GLN A 119 5.49 5.11 -8.41
C GLN A 119 5.73 5.11 -9.93
N HIS A 120 6.67 5.93 -10.43
CA HIS A 120 7.00 5.99 -11.87
C HIS A 120 7.72 4.74 -12.40
N LEU A 121 8.23 3.88 -11.49
CA LEU A 121 8.79 2.57 -11.82
C LEU A 121 7.77 1.45 -11.58
N LEU A 122 6.94 1.55 -10.54
CA LEU A 122 5.92 0.55 -10.21
C LEU A 122 4.73 0.57 -11.17
N GLU A 123 4.21 1.75 -11.54
CA GLU A 123 3.05 1.82 -12.43
C GLU A 123 3.24 1.17 -13.79
N PRO A 124 4.40 1.28 -14.48
CA PRO A 124 4.65 0.54 -15.72
C PRO A 124 4.60 -0.98 -15.55
N VAL A 125 5.00 -1.52 -14.39
CA VAL A 125 4.91 -2.96 -14.07
C VAL A 125 3.45 -3.39 -13.99
N ILE A 126 2.62 -2.64 -13.24
CA ILE A 126 1.19 -2.93 -13.12
C ILE A 126 0.47 -2.74 -14.47
N LEU A 127 0.84 -1.69 -15.23
CA LEU A 127 0.30 -1.45 -16.58
C LEU A 127 0.59 -2.62 -17.52
N GLN A 128 1.81 -3.18 -17.47
CA GLN A 128 2.16 -4.33 -18.31
C GLN A 128 1.28 -5.54 -17.96
N SER A 129 1.09 -5.83 -16.67
CA SER A 129 0.15 -6.88 -16.24
C SER A 129 -1.27 -6.63 -16.76
N ALA A 130 -1.75 -5.39 -16.69
CA ALA A 130 -3.08 -5.04 -17.20
C ALA A 130 -3.20 -5.25 -18.71
N ILE A 131 -2.18 -4.87 -19.48
CA ILE A 131 -2.13 -5.06 -20.95
C ILE A 131 -2.09 -6.55 -21.28
N ASP A 132 -1.26 -7.34 -20.60
CA ASP A 132 -1.12 -8.77 -20.82
C ASP A 132 -2.42 -9.53 -20.53
N ASN A 133 -3.22 -9.03 -19.58
CA ASN A 133 -4.57 -9.53 -19.29
C ASN A 133 -5.66 -8.96 -20.25
N GLY A 134 -5.32 -8.09 -21.19
CA GLY A 134 -6.24 -7.55 -22.19
C GLY A 134 -7.09 -6.37 -21.74
N ALA A 135 -6.67 -5.60 -20.73
CA ALA A 135 -7.39 -4.42 -20.24
C ALA A 135 -7.48 -3.30 -21.29
N ASP A 136 -8.65 -2.66 -21.44
CA ASP A 136 -8.84 -1.45 -22.25
C ASP A 136 -8.46 -0.20 -21.43
N ILE A 137 -7.24 0.30 -21.64
CA ILE A 137 -6.72 1.49 -20.95
C ILE A 137 -6.55 2.64 -21.92
N ARG A 138 -7.25 3.74 -21.66
CA ARG A 138 -7.32 4.93 -22.53
C ARG A 138 -6.65 6.11 -21.84
N PHE A 139 -5.37 6.27 -22.08
CA PHE A 139 -4.64 7.48 -21.71
C PHE A 139 -5.11 8.70 -22.51
N SER A 140 -4.77 9.90 -22.06
CA SER A 140 -5.22 11.18 -22.65
C SER A 140 -6.75 11.25 -22.82
N THR A 141 -7.48 10.56 -21.96
CA THR A 141 -8.94 10.54 -21.92
C THR A 141 -9.40 10.97 -20.54
N GLU A 142 -9.99 12.16 -20.45
CA GLU A 142 -10.39 12.73 -19.16
C GLU A 142 -11.89 12.63 -18.93
N LEU A 143 -12.28 12.39 -17.69
CA LEU A 143 -13.65 12.50 -17.25
C LEU A 143 -14.08 13.97 -17.28
N VAL A 144 -15.20 14.27 -17.93
CA VAL A 144 -15.83 15.59 -17.97
C VAL A 144 -17.00 15.65 -16.98
N SER A 145 -17.85 14.64 -17.00
CA SER A 145 -18.96 14.52 -16.07
C SER A 145 -19.34 13.08 -15.83
N ILE A 146 -19.91 12.82 -14.64
CA ILE A 146 -20.40 11.50 -14.24
C ILE A 146 -21.72 11.65 -13.49
N THR A 147 -22.66 10.79 -13.82
CA THR A 147 -23.96 10.65 -13.14
C THR A 147 -24.29 9.18 -12.99
N GLN A 148 -25.25 8.85 -12.12
CA GLN A 148 -25.76 7.48 -11.99
C GLN A 148 -27.27 7.48 -11.78
N ASN A 149 -27.90 6.37 -12.14
CA ASN A 149 -29.25 5.99 -11.77
C ASN A 149 -29.26 4.56 -11.21
N ASP A 150 -30.42 3.95 -11.05
CA ASP A 150 -30.55 2.62 -10.45
C ASP A 150 -29.89 1.51 -11.28
N ASP A 151 -29.74 1.69 -12.59
CA ASP A 151 -29.21 0.67 -13.51
C ASP A 151 -27.79 0.95 -13.98
N TRP A 152 -27.42 2.22 -14.16
CA TRP A 152 -26.23 2.64 -14.91
C TRP A 152 -25.49 3.81 -14.29
N VAL A 153 -24.18 3.78 -14.49
CA VAL A 153 -23.31 4.95 -14.39
C VAL A 153 -23.08 5.49 -15.80
N VAL A 154 -23.24 6.79 -15.97
CA VAL A 154 -23.06 7.47 -17.27
C VAL A 154 -21.99 8.54 -17.14
N ALA A 155 -20.89 8.37 -17.86
CA ALA A 155 -19.76 9.28 -17.88
C ALA A 155 -19.56 9.89 -19.25
N ASN A 156 -19.44 11.22 -19.33
CA ASN A 156 -18.94 11.90 -20.51
C ASN A 156 -17.43 12.06 -20.39
N VAL A 157 -16.70 11.59 -21.37
CA VAL A 157 -15.24 11.65 -21.41
C VAL A 157 -14.75 12.37 -22.66
N ARG A 158 -13.61 13.04 -22.55
CA ARG A 158 -12.97 13.78 -23.64
C ARG A 158 -11.62 13.20 -23.99
N CYS A 159 -11.44 12.82 -25.24
CA CYS A 159 -10.12 12.49 -25.77
C CYS A 159 -9.33 13.79 -25.97
N ARG A 160 -8.24 13.99 -25.22
CA ARG A 160 -7.43 15.22 -25.23
C ARG A 160 -6.59 15.42 -26.49
N HIS A 161 -6.47 14.39 -27.32
CA HIS A 161 -5.79 14.50 -28.62
C HIS A 161 -6.70 15.03 -29.72
N THR A 162 -7.97 14.62 -29.71
CA THR A 162 -8.94 14.94 -30.75
C THR A 162 -10.02 15.93 -30.30
N GLU A 163 -10.02 16.27 -28.99
CA GLU A 163 -11.07 17.05 -28.30
C GLU A 163 -12.49 16.44 -28.45
N THR A 164 -12.56 15.19 -28.92
CA THR A 164 -13.84 14.49 -29.12
C THR A 164 -14.42 14.07 -27.78
N ILE A 165 -15.66 14.47 -27.54
CA ILE A 165 -16.44 14.01 -26.37
C ILE A 165 -17.31 12.83 -26.78
N TYR A 166 -17.26 11.76 -25.97
CA TYR A 166 -18.13 10.61 -26.11
C TYR A 166 -18.61 10.12 -24.74
N GLN A 167 -19.58 9.25 -24.72
CA GLN A 167 -20.19 8.74 -23.52
C GLN A 167 -19.75 7.30 -23.26
N ILE A 168 -19.45 6.98 -21.99
CA ILE A 168 -19.29 5.62 -21.48
C ILE A 168 -20.45 5.36 -20.53
N LYS A 169 -21.16 4.26 -20.75
CA LYS A 169 -22.26 3.78 -19.92
C LYS A 169 -21.82 2.46 -19.30
N ALA A 170 -21.71 2.42 -17.99
CA ALA A 170 -21.19 1.28 -17.24
C ALA A 170 -22.17 0.80 -16.18
N ARG A 171 -22.14 -0.48 -15.86
CA ARG A 171 -22.95 -1.04 -14.74
C ARG A 171 -22.44 -0.55 -13.40
N TYR A 172 -21.11 -0.43 -13.26
CA TYR A 172 -20.44 0.11 -12.07
C TYR A 172 -19.30 1.04 -12.47
N ALA A 173 -18.83 1.86 -11.54
CA ALA A 173 -17.63 2.67 -11.74
C ALA A 173 -16.73 2.67 -10.50
N ILE A 174 -15.41 2.77 -10.74
CA ILE A 174 -14.38 2.94 -9.72
C ILE A 174 -13.72 4.31 -9.91
N GLY A 175 -13.91 5.21 -8.96
CA GLY A 175 -13.21 6.49 -8.87
C GLY A 175 -11.83 6.28 -8.25
N ALA A 176 -10.81 6.17 -9.07
CA ALA A 176 -9.39 6.08 -8.72
C ALA A 176 -8.61 7.28 -9.26
N ASP A 177 -9.27 8.44 -9.34
CA ASP A 177 -8.82 9.67 -10.01
C ASP A 177 -8.02 10.61 -9.09
N GLY A 178 -7.60 10.08 -7.93
CA GLY A 178 -6.64 10.70 -7.03
C GLY A 178 -7.25 11.75 -6.11
N GLY A 179 -6.38 12.47 -5.39
CA GLY A 179 -6.79 13.37 -4.29
C GLY A 179 -7.63 14.58 -4.69
N ARG A 180 -7.84 14.83 -5.98
CA ARG A 180 -8.77 15.83 -6.52
C ARG A 180 -9.83 15.13 -7.37
N SER A 181 -10.46 14.12 -6.77
CA SER A 181 -11.42 13.27 -7.43
C SER A 181 -12.66 14.03 -7.93
N LEU A 182 -12.82 14.09 -9.26
CA LEU A 182 -14.02 14.61 -9.90
C LEU A 182 -15.20 13.65 -9.69
N VAL A 183 -14.93 12.34 -9.60
CA VAL A 183 -15.95 11.33 -9.29
C VAL A 183 -16.55 11.60 -7.92
N ALA A 184 -15.72 11.80 -6.91
CA ALA A 184 -16.18 12.07 -5.54
C ALA A 184 -16.97 13.38 -5.46
N GLU A 185 -16.48 14.44 -6.12
CA GLU A 185 -17.10 15.76 -6.14
C GLU A 185 -18.49 15.70 -6.79
N GLN A 186 -18.59 15.21 -8.03
CA GLN A 186 -19.84 15.26 -8.81
C GLN A 186 -20.93 14.33 -8.27
N LEU A 187 -20.55 13.23 -7.64
CA LEU A 187 -21.52 12.32 -7.03
C LEU A 187 -21.80 12.63 -5.56
N GLY A 188 -21.16 13.69 -5.02
CA GLY A 188 -21.42 14.18 -3.68
C GLY A 188 -21.01 13.19 -2.58
N PHE A 189 -19.85 12.54 -2.72
CA PHE A 189 -19.23 11.83 -1.60
C PHE A 189 -18.76 12.84 -0.55
N THR A 190 -19.04 12.56 0.71
CA THR A 190 -18.58 13.36 1.83
C THR A 190 -17.21 12.88 2.30
N MET A 191 -16.38 13.84 2.70
CA MET A 191 -15.02 13.61 3.17
C MET A 191 -14.87 14.18 4.58
N SER A 192 -14.36 13.39 5.50
CA SER A 192 -13.96 13.81 6.84
C SER A 192 -12.48 14.11 6.90
N GLY A 193 -12.08 15.07 7.77
CA GLY A 193 -10.68 15.43 8.00
C GLY A 193 -10.31 16.80 7.47
N GLU A 194 -9.03 17.06 7.32
CA GLU A 194 -8.46 18.36 7.00
C GLU A 194 -7.50 18.32 5.81
N THR A 195 -7.48 19.39 5.03
CA THR A 195 -6.57 19.56 3.88
C THR A 195 -5.63 20.74 4.11
N GLY A 196 -4.44 20.70 3.48
CA GLY A 196 -3.50 21.81 3.57
C GLY A 196 -2.81 21.94 4.92
N LEU A 197 -2.66 20.85 5.67
CA LEU A 197 -1.96 20.80 6.96
C LEU A 197 -0.46 21.13 6.86
N GLY A 198 0.10 21.08 5.68
CA GLY A 198 1.47 21.46 5.38
C GLY A 198 1.68 21.55 3.87
N HIS A 199 2.69 22.32 3.48
CA HIS A 199 3.06 22.50 2.08
C HIS A 199 4.50 22.02 1.87
N ALA A 200 4.73 21.29 0.80
CA ALA A 200 6.03 20.72 0.47
C ALA A 200 6.41 20.89 -0.99
N VAL A 201 7.71 20.88 -1.21
CA VAL A 201 8.34 20.87 -2.53
C VAL A 201 9.15 19.59 -2.65
N ASN A 202 8.98 18.88 -3.76
CA ASN A 202 9.85 17.79 -4.18
C ASN A 202 10.74 18.29 -5.33
N ILE A 203 12.04 18.12 -5.19
CA ILE A 203 13.04 18.35 -6.22
C ILE A 203 13.59 16.99 -6.63
N TRP A 204 13.25 16.52 -7.83
CA TRP A 204 13.82 15.31 -8.39
C TRP A 204 15.11 15.65 -9.11
N LEU A 205 16.21 14.99 -8.73
CA LEU A 205 17.54 15.34 -9.18
C LEU A 205 18.47 14.14 -9.39
N GLU A 206 19.50 14.34 -10.19
CA GLU A 206 20.66 13.46 -10.31
C GLU A 206 21.87 14.13 -9.65
N ALA A 207 22.55 13.37 -8.80
CA ALA A 207 23.82 13.71 -8.19
C ALA A 207 24.52 12.41 -7.74
N ASP A 208 25.78 12.21 -8.10
CA ASP A 208 26.54 11.04 -7.64
C ASP A 208 27.03 11.26 -6.21
N LEU A 209 26.34 10.63 -5.26
CA LEU A 209 26.66 10.62 -3.84
C LEU A 209 27.22 9.27 -3.37
N SER A 210 27.63 8.39 -4.29
CA SER A 210 28.11 7.03 -4.00
C SER A 210 29.29 7.03 -3.03
N ARG A 211 30.24 7.98 -3.17
CA ARG A 211 31.37 8.16 -2.26
C ARG A 211 30.96 8.38 -0.80
N TYR A 212 29.84 9.06 -0.59
CA TYR A 212 29.39 9.47 0.75
C TYR A 212 28.35 8.51 1.33
N ARG A 213 27.59 7.80 0.50
CA ARG A 213 26.44 7.00 0.93
C ARG A 213 26.50 5.53 0.56
N GLY A 214 27.33 5.15 -0.43
CA GLY A 214 27.39 3.76 -0.90
C GLY A 214 27.88 2.75 0.12
N TYR A 215 28.71 3.15 1.07
CA TYR A 215 29.26 2.28 2.11
C TYR A 215 28.26 2.00 3.26
N ARG A 216 27.19 2.81 3.39
CA ARG A 216 26.13 2.65 4.38
C ARG A 216 24.77 2.90 3.71
N PRO A 217 24.16 1.84 3.15
CA PRO A 217 22.89 1.95 2.44
C PRO A 217 21.77 2.54 3.30
N GLY A 218 20.88 3.32 2.67
CA GLY A 218 19.71 3.89 3.33
C GLY A 218 18.73 4.48 2.33
N THR A 219 17.51 4.72 2.78
CA THR A 219 16.45 5.29 1.93
C THR A 219 16.23 6.76 2.20
N LEU A 220 16.28 7.18 3.46
CA LEU A 220 16.01 8.56 3.87
C LEU A 220 17.22 9.17 4.56
N PHE A 221 17.56 10.39 4.14
CA PHE A 221 18.66 11.18 4.72
C PHE A 221 18.12 12.57 5.07
N TRP A 222 17.83 12.79 6.35
CA TRP A 222 17.34 14.05 6.88
C TRP A 222 18.50 15.01 7.06
N THR A 223 18.45 16.14 6.40
CA THR A 223 19.44 17.19 6.57
C THR A 223 18.98 18.13 7.69
N VAL A 224 19.82 18.29 8.71
CA VAL A 224 19.55 19.17 9.86
C VAL A 224 20.45 20.37 9.76
N GLN A 225 19.91 21.46 9.24
CA GLN A 225 20.66 22.72 9.04
C GLN A 225 19.94 23.88 9.74
N PRO A 226 20.63 24.65 10.57
CA PRO A 226 20.10 25.87 11.18
C PRO A 226 19.66 26.93 10.17
N GLY A 227 18.91 27.91 10.63
CA GLY A 227 18.46 29.05 9.84
C GLY A 227 17.22 28.78 9.00
N LYS A 228 16.43 27.75 9.30
CA LYS A 228 15.13 27.49 8.71
C LYS A 228 14.04 27.46 9.77
N ASP A 229 12.93 28.10 9.46
CA ASP A 229 11.83 28.27 10.41
C ASP A 229 10.90 27.05 10.49
N PHE A 230 11.04 26.12 9.55
CA PHE A 230 10.16 24.96 9.46
C PHE A 230 10.90 23.69 9.91
N TRP A 231 10.19 22.76 10.55
CA TRP A 231 10.76 21.54 11.13
C TRP A 231 11.43 20.59 10.11
N LEU A 232 11.03 20.63 8.82
CA LEU A 232 11.72 19.97 7.69
C LEU A 232 12.43 20.98 6.79
N GLY A 233 12.85 22.13 7.32
CA GLY A 233 13.33 23.25 6.54
C GLY A 233 14.54 22.99 5.67
N SER A 234 15.49 22.17 6.13
CA SER A 234 16.64 21.78 5.32
C SER A 234 16.30 20.70 4.29
N GLY A 235 15.37 19.81 4.64
CA GLY A 235 14.84 18.78 3.77
C GLY A 235 15.27 17.36 4.10
N VAL A 236 14.72 16.43 3.34
CA VAL A 236 15.06 15.00 3.39
C VAL A 236 15.34 14.51 1.97
N PHE A 237 16.49 13.87 1.78
CA PHE A 237 16.78 13.14 0.56
C PHE A 237 16.15 11.75 0.63
N ILE A 238 15.43 11.39 -0.42
CA ILE A 238 14.81 10.10 -0.62
C ILE A 238 15.51 9.44 -1.81
N THR A 239 16.04 8.25 -1.62
CA THR A 239 16.71 7.50 -2.70
C THR A 239 15.70 7.06 -3.76
N VAL A 240 15.95 7.40 -5.02
CA VAL A 240 15.21 6.87 -6.20
C VAL A 240 15.98 5.71 -6.79
N LYS A 241 17.27 5.96 -7.14
CA LYS A 241 18.23 4.92 -7.52
C LYS A 241 19.50 5.11 -6.69
N PRO A 242 19.98 4.09 -6.02
CA PRO A 242 21.22 4.16 -5.27
C PRO A 242 22.39 4.42 -6.23
N TRP A 243 23.19 5.36 -6.07
CA TRP A 243 23.31 6.53 -5.16
C TRP A 243 23.39 7.78 -6.01
N ASN A 244 22.70 7.74 -7.16
CA ASN A 244 22.81 8.71 -8.24
C ASN A 244 21.55 9.51 -8.49
N GLU A 245 20.37 9.03 -8.02
CA GLU A 245 19.10 9.66 -8.30
C GLU A 245 18.29 9.81 -7.01
N TRP A 246 17.76 11.03 -6.77
CA TRP A 246 17.21 11.45 -5.49
C TRP A 246 15.96 12.31 -5.65
N VAL A 247 15.13 12.32 -4.62
CA VAL A 247 14.20 13.40 -4.36
C VAL A 247 14.67 14.13 -3.13
N LEU A 248 14.87 15.45 -3.22
CA LEU A 248 14.97 16.32 -2.04
C LEU A 248 13.58 16.88 -1.76
N LEU A 249 13.01 16.50 -0.63
CA LEU A 249 11.75 17.03 -0.12
C LEU A 249 12.05 18.07 0.97
N PHE A 250 11.42 19.23 0.90
CA PHE A 250 11.40 20.19 2.01
C PHE A 250 10.02 20.80 2.17
N MET A 251 9.72 21.27 3.39
CA MET A 251 8.45 21.94 3.69
C MET A 251 8.63 23.44 3.78
N TYR A 252 7.55 24.18 3.54
CA TYR A 252 7.51 25.62 3.59
C TYR A 252 6.14 26.12 4.05
N ASP A 253 6.08 27.36 4.54
CA ASP A 253 4.85 28.06 4.89
C ASP A 253 4.45 29.02 3.76
N PRO A 254 3.38 28.76 3.01
CA PRO A 254 2.96 29.63 1.91
C PRO A 254 2.46 31.00 2.35
N SER A 255 2.20 31.21 3.64
CA SER A 255 1.84 32.52 4.20
C SER A 255 3.04 33.46 4.35
N THR A 256 4.24 32.92 4.46
CA THR A 256 5.49 33.65 4.68
C THR A 256 6.43 33.62 3.48
N GLU A 257 6.32 32.60 2.61
CA GLU A 257 7.24 32.39 1.48
C GLU A 257 6.48 31.88 0.24
N ASP A 258 6.61 32.59 -0.89
CA ASP A 258 6.23 32.07 -2.20
C ASP A 258 7.44 31.43 -2.86
N ILE A 259 7.45 30.10 -2.88
CA ILE A 259 8.58 29.33 -3.40
C ILE A 259 8.64 29.40 -4.94
N ASP A 260 9.71 29.99 -5.45
CA ASP A 260 10.08 29.88 -6.87
C ASP A 260 10.59 28.46 -7.15
N THR A 261 9.91 27.74 -8.06
CA THR A 261 10.21 26.35 -8.43
C THR A 261 11.10 26.25 -9.68
N SER A 262 11.70 27.35 -10.12
CA SER A 262 12.68 27.33 -11.20
C SER A 262 13.93 26.54 -10.80
N VAL A 263 14.63 26.00 -11.78
CA VAL A 263 15.90 25.26 -11.54
C VAL A 263 16.94 26.17 -10.91
N GLU A 264 17.01 27.40 -11.37
CA GLU A 264 17.93 28.44 -10.89
C GLU A 264 17.72 28.77 -9.42
N ALA A 265 16.46 28.82 -8.94
CA ALA A 265 16.13 29.08 -7.54
C ALA A 265 16.39 27.86 -6.65
N MET A 266 16.20 26.64 -7.18
CA MET A 266 16.32 25.40 -6.41
C MET A 266 17.77 24.90 -6.30
N LEU A 267 18.61 25.16 -7.28
CA LEU A 267 19.98 24.63 -7.33
C LEU A 267 20.84 25.02 -6.11
N PRO A 268 20.86 26.28 -5.63
CA PRO A 268 21.59 26.65 -4.40
C PRO A 268 21.09 25.89 -3.16
N ARG A 269 19.79 25.64 -3.05
CA ARG A 269 19.20 24.87 -1.95
C ARG A 269 19.67 23.41 -1.97
N VAL A 270 19.72 22.81 -3.17
CA VAL A 270 20.22 21.44 -3.35
C VAL A 270 21.68 21.35 -2.97
N HIS A 271 22.53 22.24 -3.44
CA HIS A 271 23.96 22.28 -3.08
C HIS A 271 24.16 22.47 -1.57
N LYS A 272 23.40 23.39 -0.92
CA LYS A 272 23.43 23.57 0.54
C LYS A 272 23.08 22.27 1.27
N ALA A 273 22.05 21.56 0.82
CA ALA A 273 21.62 20.30 1.43
C ALA A 273 22.61 19.15 1.15
N ILE A 274 23.25 19.12 0.00
CA ILE A 274 24.35 18.20 -0.30
C ILE A 274 25.58 18.53 0.56
N GLY A 275 25.93 19.81 0.71
CA GLY A 275 27.08 20.29 1.49
C GLY A 275 28.40 20.28 0.72
N ASP A 276 28.36 20.18 -0.61
CA ASP A 276 29.52 20.24 -1.51
C ASP A 276 29.08 20.76 -2.89
N ASP A 277 29.45 22.02 -3.17
CA ASP A 277 29.10 22.69 -4.43
C ASP A 277 29.88 22.15 -5.65
N SER A 278 30.93 21.36 -5.43
CA SER A 278 31.68 20.73 -6.51
C SER A 278 31.00 19.50 -7.12
N ILE A 279 29.99 18.97 -6.47
CA ILE A 279 29.24 17.82 -6.97
C ILE A 279 28.28 18.30 -8.06
N PRO A 280 28.38 17.74 -9.29
CA PRO A 280 27.45 18.08 -10.36
C PRO A 280 26.01 17.67 -9.99
N VAL A 281 25.06 18.58 -10.19
CA VAL A 281 23.63 18.36 -9.95
C VAL A 281 22.85 18.64 -11.22
N THR A 282 21.94 17.72 -11.56
CA THR A 282 20.94 17.92 -12.62
C THR A 282 19.55 17.84 -12.01
N ILE A 283 18.82 18.95 -11.93
CA ILE A 283 17.41 18.96 -11.49
C ILE A 283 16.55 18.52 -12.67
N LYS A 284 15.76 17.45 -12.48
CA LYS A 284 14.88 16.86 -13.50
C LYS A 284 13.47 17.43 -13.43
N ASN A 285 12.96 17.67 -12.23
CA ASN A 285 11.61 18.21 -11.99
C ASN A 285 11.49 18.82 -10.60
N VAL A 286 10.65 19.85 -10.48
CA VAL A 286 10.25 20.44 -9.20
C VAL A 286 8.73 20.45 -9.12
N SER A 287 8.16 20.03 -7.99
CA SER A 287 6.71 19.99 -7.80
C SER A 287 6.29 20.36 -6.39
N LYS A 288 5.20 21.14 -6.28
CA LYS A 288 4.55 21.48 -5.01
C LYS A 288 3.42 20.50 -4.72
N TRP A 289 3.22 20.18 -3.44
CA TRP A 289 2.10 19.37 -2.97
C TRP A 289 1.70 19.74 -1.53
N GLN A 290 0.58 19.20 -1.07
CA GLN A 290 0.03 19.50 0.26
C GLN A 290 -0.13 18.23 1.07
N VAL A 291 0.14 18.35 2.37
CA VAL A 291 -0.17 17.33 3.37
C VAL A 291 -1.66 17.40 3.68
N ASN A 292 -2.30 16.24 3.70
CA ASN A 292 -3.73 16.12 4.00
C ASN A 292 -3.95 15.00 5.02
N HIS A 293 -5.06 15.09 5.75
CA HIS A 293 -5.63 14.05 6.61
C HIS A 293 -7.11 13.95 6.25
N VAL A 294 -7.44 13.14 5.24
CA VAL A 294 -8.80 13.07 4.67
C VAL A 294 -9.19 11.63 4.40
N LEU A 295 -10.42 11.30 4.79
CA LEU A 295 -11.03 10.00 4.55
C LEU A 295 -12.45 10.20 4.00
N ALA A 296 -12.84 9.43 2.98
CA ALA A 296 -14.22 9.35 2.53
C ALA A 296 -15.10 8.69 3.59
N ASP A 297 -16.25 9.31 3.92
CA ASP A 297 -17.17 8.76 4.92
C ASP A 297 -17.78 7.44 4.45
N ASN A 298 -17.95 7.29 3.13
CA ASN A 298 -18.38 6.07 2.47
C ASN A 298 -17.52 5.78 1.24
N TYR A 299 -17.13 4.52 1.05
CA TYR A 299 -16.39 4.09 -0.12
C TYR A 299 -17.29 3.64 -1.28
N ARG A 300 -18.59 3.45 -1.01
CA ARG A 300 -19.61 3.11 -2.00
C ARG A 300 -20.76 4.12 -1.96
N LYS A 301 -21.23 4.53 -3.14
CA LYS A 301 -22.49 5.28 -3.30
C LYS A 301 -23.23 4.74 -4.53
N GLY A 302 -24.25 3.94 -4.30
CA GLY A 302 -24.96 3.25 -5.38
C GLY A 302 -24.03 2.32 -6.16
N ARG A 303 -23.80 2.65 -7.42
CA ARG A 303 -22.97 1.87 -8.36
C ARG A 303 -21.54 2.37 -8.47
N VAL A 304 -21.13 3.33 -7.65
CA VAL A 304 -19.80 3.95 -7.73
C VAL A 304 -19.04 3.72 -6.44
N PHE A 305 -17.75 3.36 -6.61
CA PHE A 305 -16.79 3.09 -5.56
C PHE A 305 -15.64 4.07 -5.63
N LEU A 306 -15.10 4.47 -4.50
CA LEU A 306 -13.85 5.24 -4.41
C LEU A 306 -12.72 4.32 -3.98
N ALA A 307 -11.53 4.50 -4.57
CA ALA A 307 -10.34 3.73 -4.22
C ALA A 307 -9.08 4.61 -4.25
N GLY A 308 -8.11 4.30 -3.41
CA GLY A 308 -6.86 5.03 -3.28
C GLY A 308 -7.06 6.47 -2.81
N ASP A 309 -6.26 7.41 -3.33
CA ASP A 309 -6.29 8.82 -2.91
C ASP A 309 -7.65 9.51 -3.13
N ALA A 310 -8.54 8.94 -3.93
CA ALA A 310 -9.92 9.40 -4.04
C ALA A 310 -10.73 9.10 -2.77
N ALA A 311 -10.36 8.06 -2.02
CA ALA A 311 -11.00 7.64 -0.79
C ALA A 311 -10.25 8.09 0.47
N HIS A 312 -8.90 8.10 0.46
CA HIS A 312 -8.07 8.42 1.63
C HIS A 312 -6.78 9.14 1.24
N ARG A 313 -6.46 10.22 1.95
CA ARG A 313 -5.27 11.06 1.74
C ARG A 313 -4.59 11.35 3.06
N HIS A 314 -3.30 11.09 3.15
CA HIS A 314 -2.52 11.26 4.36
C HIS A 314 -1.08 11.69 4.05
N PRO A 315 -0.28 12.12 5.05
CA PRO A 315 1.14 12.35 4.89
C PRO A 315 1.85 11.10 4.34
N PRO A 316 2.98 11.25 3.64
CA PRO A 316 3.73 10.11 3.08
C PRO A 316 4.44 9.25 4.14
N ALA A 317 4.28 9.55 5.42
CA ALA A 317 4.83 8.78 6.54
C ALA A 317 4.44 7.30 6.44
N ASN A 318 5.29 6.40 6.91
CA ASN A 318 5.18 4.94 6.82
C ASN A 318 5.23 4.36 5.40
N GLY A 319 5.04 5.15 4.34
CA GLY A 319 4.99 4.64 2.96
C GLY A 319 3.74 3.82 2.63
N LEU A 320 2.59 4.08 3.29
CA LEU A 320 1.40 3.22 3.20
C LEU A 320 0.46 3.56 2.03
N GLY A 321 0.51 4.78 1.47
CA GLY A 321 -0.53 5.29 0.57
C GLY A 321 -0.76 4.47 -0.70
N SER A 322 0.27 4.26 -1.52
CA SER A 322 0.16 3.46 -2.74
C SER A 322 -0.16 1.99 -2.44
N ASN A 323 0.38 1.47 -1.34
CA ASN A 323 0.15 0.10 -0.89
C ASN A 323 -1.33 -0.11 -0.53
N THR A 324 -1.92 0.79 0.26
CA THR A 324 -3.35 0.75 0.61
C THR A 324 -4.23 0.90 -0.63
N SER A 325 -3.83 1.79 -1.56
CA SER A 325 -4.54 2.01 -2.83
C SER A 325 -4.62 0.75 -3.71
N ILE A 326 -3.53 -0.02 -3.79
CA ILE A 326 -3.48 -1.31 -4.51
C ILE A 326 -4.36 -2.35 -3.82
N GLN A 327 -4.32 -2.41 -2.48
CA GLN A 327 -5.14 -3.33 -1.69
C GLN A 327 -6.64 -3.04 -1.80
N ASP A 328 -7.06 -1.77 -1.94
CA ASP A 328 -8.46 -1.42 -2.18
C ASP A 328 -8.98 -2.11 -3.44
N SER A 329 -8.22 -2.02 -4.53
CA SER A 329 -8.58 -2.65 -5.80
C SER A 329 -8.54 -4.18 -5.73
N TYR A 330 -7.60 -4.75 -4.99
CA TYR A 330 -7.50 -6.19 -4.76
C TYR A 330 -8.71 -6.74 -3.99
N ASN A 331 -9.23 -5.98 -3.04
CA ASN A 331 -10.47 -6.32 -2.31
C ASN A 331 -11.73 -6.16 -3.17
N LEU A 332 -11.81 -5.11 -4.01
CA LEU A 332 -13.03 -4.76 -4.74
C LEU A 332 -13.24 -5.59 -6.02
N ALA A 333 -12.16 -5.88 -6.76
CA ALA A 333 -12.26 -6.42 -8.12
C ALA A 333 -13.00 -7.78 -8.17
N TRP A 334 -12.67 -8.72 -7.29
CA TRP A 334 -13.32 -10.03 -7.26
C TRP A 334 -14.81 -9.93 -6.88
N LYS A 335 -15.18 -9.02 -6.00
CA LYS A 335 -16.57 -8.78 -5.58
C LYS A 335 -17.39 -8.28 -6.77
N LEU A 336 -16.86 -7.31 -7.53
CA LEU A 336 -17.49 -6.84 -8.76
C LEU A 336 -17.64 -7.96 -9.79
N ALA A 337 -16.60 -8.77 -10.00
CA ALA A 337 -16.64 -9.87 -10.95
C ALA A 337 -17.73 -10.90 -10.61
N HIS A 338 -17.84 -11.31 -9.35
CA HIS A 338 -18.86 -12.26 -8.92
C HIS A 338 -20.28 -11.69 -9.04
N VAL A 339 -20.51 -10.44 -8.66
CA VAL A 339 -21.83 -9.78 -8.81
C VAL A 339 -22.20 -9.61 -10.28
N LEU A 340 -21.27 -9.21 -11.13
CA LEU A 340 -21.50 -9.03 -12.56
C LEU A 340 -21.85 -10.32 -13.28
N ARG A 341 -21.24 -11.44 -12.86
CA ARG A 341 -21.54 -12.80 -13.38
C ARG A 341 -22.82 -13.41 -12.80
N GLY A 342 -23.45 -12.77 -11.82
CA GLY A 342 -24.62 -13.30 -11.12
C GLY A 342 -24.30 -14.42 -10.11
N HIS A 343 -23.03 -14.57 -9.74
CA HIS A 343 -22.56 -15.52 -8.72
C HIS A 343 -22.68 -14.98 -7.29
N ALA A 344 -22.99 -13.70 -7.13
CA ALA A 344 -23.16 -13.05 -5.83
C ALA A 344 -24.28 -12.00 -5.86
N GLY A 345 -24.91 -11.77 -4.71
CA GLY A 345 -25.85 -10.67 -4.52
C GLY A 345 -25.16 -9.31 -4.42
N ASP A 346 -25.85 -8.23 -4.78
CA ASP A 346 -25.32 -6.85 -4.75
C ASP A 346 -24.83 -6.42 -3.36
N ALA A 347 -25.38 -6.99 -2.28
CA ALA A 347 -24.97 -6.73 -0.91
C ALA A 347 -23.51 -7.14 -0.61
N LEU A 348 -22.90 -8.05 -1.41
CA LEU A 348 -21.47 -8.32 -1.32
C LEU A 348 -20.64 -7.06 -1.54
N LEU A 349 -21.10 -6.15 -2.38
CA LEU A 349 -20.37 -4.92 -2.71
C LEU A 349 -20.34 -3.90 -1.55
N ASP A 350 -21.28 -3.97 -0.60
CA ASP A 350 -21.28 -3.12 0.59
C ASP A 350 -20.10 -3.47 1.51
N THR A 351 -19.68 -4.73 1.52
CA THR A 351 -18.53 -5.21 2.30
C THR A 351 -17.22 -4.54 1.91
N TYR A 352 -17.12 -3.92 0.73
CA TYR A 352 -15.96 -3.13 0.36
C TYR A 352 -15.75 -1.94 1.30
N HIS A 353 -16.81 -1.21 1.59
CA HIS A 353 -16.76 -0.12 2.57
C HIS A 353 -16.46 -0.66 3.97
N ASP A 354 -17.18 -1.70 4.42
CA ASP A 354 -17.06 -2.25 5.76
C ASP A 354 -15.63 -2.74 6.05
N GLU A 355 -14.96 -3.28 5.05
CA GLU A 355 -13.59 -3.83 5.15
C GLU A 355 -12.49 -2.79 4.93
N ARG A 356 -12.66 -1.87 3.95
CA ARG A 356 -11.58 -0.96 3.53
C ARG A 356 -11.62 0.41 4.18
N ASN A 357 -12.78 0.94 4.59
CA ASN A 357 -12.85 2.21 5.28
C ASN A 357 -12.14 2.18 6.66
N PRO A 358 -12.30 1.14 7.51
CA PRO A 358 -11.53 1.04 8.75
C PRO A 358 -10.00 0.97 8.53
N VAL A 359 -9.55 0.28 7.49
CA VAL A 359 -8.13 0.24 7.11
C VAL A 359 -7.65 1.62 6.67
N GLY A 360 -8.42 2.30 5.82
CA GLY A 360 -8.11 3.67 5.39
C GLY A 360 -8.00 4.64 6.58
N ARG A 361 -8.90 4.53 7.57
CA ARG A 361 -8.86 5.31 8.81
C ARG A 361 -7.57 5.05 9.59
N GLN A 362 -7.25 3.79 9.87
CA GLN A 362 -6.02 3.42 10.57
C GLN A 362 -4.77 3.98 9.88
N VAL A 363 -4.71 3.86 8.55
CA VAL A 363 -3.57 4.36 7.75
C VAL A 363 -3.45 5.87 7.81
N VAL A 364 -4.57 6.59 7.70
CA VAL A 364 -4.60 8.06 7.74
C VAL A 364 -4.18 8.57 9.12
N ASP A 365 -4.72 7.99 10.20
CA ASP A 365 -4.40 8.37 11.58
C ASP A 365 -2.93 8.03 11.90
N ARG A 366 -2.48 6.83 11.54
CA ARG A 366 -1.09 6.36 11.73
C ARG A 366 -0.06 7.28 11.07
N ALA A 367 -0.34 7.72 9.84
CA ALA A 367 0.57 8.59 9.11
C ALA A 367 0.73 9.97 9.79
N MET A 368 -0.33 10.50 10.38
CA MET A 368 -0.28 11.73 11.16
C MET A 368 0.55 11.57 12.44
N GLU A 369 0.32 10.50 13.20
CA GLU A 369 1.08 10.21 14.41
C GLU A 369 2.58 10.05 14.11
N SER A 370 2.93 9.29 13.10
CA SER A 370 4.32 9.10 12.65
C SER A 370 4.98 10.40 12.21
N THR A 371 4.22 11.30 11.57
CA THR A 371 4.71 12.63 11.19
C THR A 371 5.01 13.48 12.44
N ALA A 372 4.16 13.41 13.46
CA ALA A 372 4.37 14.11 14.72
C ALA A 372 5.61 13.61 15.49
N ILE A 373 5.86 12.29 15.47
CA ILE A 373 7.02 11.68 16.13
C ILE A 373 8.33 12.16 15.48
N VAL A 374 8.46 12.08 14.17
CA VAL A 374 9.70 12.51 13.49
C VAL A 374 9.93 14.02 13.60
N GLY A 375 8.85 14.79 13.69
CA GLY A 375 8.89 16.25 13.83
C GLY A 375 9.50 16.75 15.14
N GLN A 376 9.68 15.90 16.14
CA GLN A 376 10.29 16.29 17.44
C GLN A 376 11.82 16.38 17.37
N ILE A 377 12.47 15.66 16.46
CA ILE A 377 13.93 15.54 16.42
C ILE A 377 14.65 16.89 16.28
N PRO A 378 14.26 17.83 15.39
CA PRO A 378 14.93 19.11 15.30
C PRO A 378 14.94 19.91 16.62
N SER A 379 13.81 19.93 17.35
CA SER A 379 13.72 20.64 18.63
C SER A 379 14.59 20.01 19.72
N ILE A 380 14.71 18.69 19.76
CA ILE A 380 15.62 17.95 20.65
C ILE A 380 17.08 18.34 20.37
N LEU A 381 17.41 18.52 19.10
CA LEU A 381 18.73 18.99 18.66
C LEU A 381 18.96 20.49 18.89
N GLY A 382 17.98 21.18 19.47
CA GLY A 382 18.05 22.62 19.77
C GLY A 382 17.79 23.51 18.55
N ILE A 383 17.25 22.97 17.46
CA ILE A 383 16.84 23.76 16.30
C ILE A 383 15.39 24.22 16.50
N THR A 384 15.23 25.53 16.56
CA THR A 384 13.93 26.17 16.83
C THR A 384 13.65 27.30 15.83
N PRO A 385 12.39 27.60 15.52
CA PRO A 385 12.02 28.71 14.65
C PRO A 385 12.59 30.04 15.13
N GLY A 386 13.00 30.91 14.20
CA GLY A 386 13.49 32.26 14.48
C GLY A 386 14.93 32.36 14.96
N GLN A 387 15.66 31.23 15.07
CA GLN A 387 17.08 31.26 15.41
C GLN A 387 17.93 31.81 14.24
N THR A 388 19.01 32.53 14.62
CA THR A 388 20.10 32.77 13.65
C THR A 388 20.87 31.50 13.34
N ASP A 389 21.57 31.47 12.20
CA ASP A 389 22.42 30.32 11.82
C ASP A 389 23.46 30.03 12.94
N GLU A 390 24.08 31.08 13.55
CA GLU A 390 25.09 30.95 14.61
C GLU A 390 24.51 30.30 15.89
N GLU A 391 23.33 30.73 16.32
CA GLU A 391 22.64 30.16 17.49
C GLU A 391 22.27 28.69 17.23
N GLY A 392 21.75 28.37 16.05
CA GLY A 392 21.38 27.03 15.69
C GLY A 392 22.58 26.09 15.56
N TRP A 393 23.69 26.53 14.95
CA TRP A 393 24.93 25.74 14.91
C TRP A 393 25.52 25.53 16.29
N THR A 394 25.47 26.53 17.15
CA THR A 394 25.91 26.42 18.55
C THR A 394 25.09 25.38 19.30
N ALA A 395 23.77 25.39 19.15
CA ALA A 395 22.87 24.41 19.77
C ALA A 395 23.12 22.99 19.24
N LEU A 396 23.24 22.83 17.93
CA LEU A 396 23.48 21.51 17.30
C LEU A 396 24.84 20.93 17.70
N ASN A 397 25.89 21.76 17.81
CA ASN A 397 27.22 21.31 18.23
C ASN A 397 27.26 20.83 19.69
N GLU A 398 26.30 21.24 20.54
CA GLU A 398 26.18 20.73 21.91
C GLU A 398 25.92 19.22 21.96
N VAL A 399 25.28 18.64 20.91
CA VAL A 399 25.08 17.19 20.80
C VAL A 399 26.40 16.42 20.89
N PHE A 400 27.50 16.99 20.38
CA PHE A 400 28.83 16.38 20.33
C PHE A 400 29.70 16.77 21.53
N ALA A 401 29.23 17.65 22.39
CA ALA A 401 30.01 18.15 23.54
C ALA A 401 30.06 17.12 24.68
N ASP A 402 31.22 17.04 25.37
CA ASP A 402 31.35 16.33 26.63
C ASP A 402 30.88 17.22 27.81
N SER A 403 29.58 17.43 27.85
CA SER A 403 28.90 18.25 28.85
C SER A 403 27.65 17.52 29.38
N ASP A 404 27.12 17.92 30.54
CA ASP A 404 25.86 17.41 31.08
C ASP A 404 24.71 17.63 30.11
N LYS A 405 24.67 18.83 29.51
CA LYS A 405 23.68 19.18 28.48
C LYS A 405 23.81 18.32 27.24
N GLY A 406 25.03 18.07 26.74
CA GLY A 406 25.25 17.18 25.61
C GLY A 406 24.80 15.75 25.91
N ARG A 407 25.03 15.23 27.11
CA ARG A 407 24.53 13.92 27.55
C ARG A 407 23.00 13.85 27.57
N GLU A 408 22.35 14.91 28.11
CA GLU A 408 20.88 15.01 28.11
C GLU A 408 20.29 15.00 26.70
N ILE A 409 20.85 15.84 25.79
CA ILE A 409 20.40 15.88 24.39
C ILE A 409 20.53 14.50 23.72
N ARG A 410 21.66 13.81 23.89
CA ARG A 410 21.85 12.47 23.31
C ARG A 410 20.88 11.44 23.89
N SER A 411 20.58 11.50 25.19
CA SER A 411 19.58 10.61 25.81
C SER A 411 18.17 10.87 25.26
N ASN A 412 17.78 12.15 25.13
CA ASN A 412 16.49 12.52 24.56
C ASN A 412 16.39 12.12 23.07
N LEU A 413 17.49 12.27 22.32
CA LEU A 413 17.56 11.85 20.92
C LEU A 413 17.41 10.33 20.80
N GLU A 414 18.07 9.54 21.65
CA GLU A 414 17.94 8.08 21.68
C GLU A 414 16.48 7.64 21.87
N HIS A 415 15.77 8.20 22.87
CA HIS A 415 14.34 7.92 23.07
C HIS A 415 13.48 8.34 21.88
N ALA A 416 13.76 9.47 21.23
CA ALA A 416 13.03 9.90 20.05
C ALA A 416 13.28 8.99 18.85
N LEU A 417 14.51 8.47 18.70
CA LEU A 417 14.84 7.51 17.66
C LEU A 417 14.16 6.16 17.89
N GLU A 418 14.05 5.69 19.13
CA GLU A 418 13.27 4.49 19.48
C GLU A 418 11.79 4.68 19.15
N ALA A 419 11.21 5.84 19.46
CA ALA A 419 9.82 6.15 19.09
C ALA A 419 9.59 6.15 17.57
N ASN A 420 10.62 6.40 16.76
CA ASN A 420 10.54 6.31 15.30
C ASN A 420 10.36 4.88 14.77
N ASP A 421 10.38 3.84 15.60
CA ASP A 421 9.88 2.52 15.23
C ASP A 421 8.47 2.60 14.64
N TYR A 422 7.63 3.48 15.19
CA TYR A 422 6.30 3.76 14.67
C TYR A 422 6.28 4.30 13.24
N HIS A 423 7.31 5.04 12.82
CA HIS A 423 7.42 5.56 11.44
C HIS A 423 7.93 4.50 10.45
N PHE A 424 8.79 3.60 10.88
CA PHE A 424 9.55 2.73 9.97
C PHE A 424 9.20 1.24 10.06
N HIS A 425 8.37 0.86 11.02
CA HIS A 425 7.90 -0.49 11.19
C HIS A 425 6.38 -0.49 11.36
N ALA A 426 5.66 -0.83 10.30
CA ALA A 426 4.20 -0.89 10.28
C ALA A 426 3.71 -2.29 9.87
N ASN A 427 4.50 -3.34 10.15
CA ASN A 427 4.25 -4.70 9.67
C ASN A 427 2.88 -5.24 10.09
N GLY A 428 2.40 -4.86 11.30
CA GLY A 428 1.05 -5.21 11.75
C GLY A 428 -0.05 -4.47 10.98
N VAL A 429 0.13 -3.18 10.69
CA VAL A 429 -0.81 -2.38 9.87
C VAL A 429 -0.85 -2.89 8.44
N GLU A 430 0.30 -3.26 7.88
CA GLU A 430 0.45 -3.71 6.51
C GLU A 430 -0.14 -5.10 6.26
N LEU A 431 0.12 -6.06 7.15
CA LEU A 431 -0.23 -7.47 6.99
C LEU A 431 -1.32 -7.95 7.95
N GLY A 432 -1.49 -7.28 9.10
CA GLY A 432 -2.36 -7.72 10.19
C GLY A 432 -3.82 -7.28 10.06
N GLN A 433 -4.26 -6.81 8.91
CA GLN A 433 -5.64 -6.37 8.66
C GLN A 433 -6.62 -7.52 8.95
N ARG A 434 -7.67 -7.22 9.72
CA ARG A 434 -8.74 -8.16 10.06
C ARG A 434 -10.07 -7.55 9.66
N TYR A 435 -10.75 -8.17 8.70
CA TYR A 435 -12.03 -7.70 8.21
C TYR A 435 -13.18 -8.18 9.08
N THR A 436 -14.16 -7.29 9.24
CA THR A 436 -15.45 -7.59 9.86
C THR A 436 -16.54 -7.12 8.90
N SER A 437 -17.22 -8.06 8.27
CA SER A 437 -18.28 -7.79 7.29
C SER A 437 -19.19 -9.01 7.15
N THR A 438 -20.24 -8.90 6.36
CA THR A 438 -21.11 -10.06 6.03
C THR A 438 -20.42 -11.09 5.14
N ALA A 439 -19.29 -10.75 4.47
CA ALA A 439 -18.45 -11.68 3.72
C ALA A 439 -17.39 -12.40 4.60
N VAL A 440 -17.56 -12.33 5.94
CA VAL A 440 -16.73 -13.01 6.94
C VAL A 440 -17.65 -13.65 7.98
N ILE A 441 -17.54 -14.96 8.14
CA ILE A 441 -18.38 -15.73 9.05
C ILE A 441 -17.55 -16.11 10.28
N GLY A 442 -17.89 -15.59 11.43
CA GLY A 442 -17.22 -15.90 12.68
C GLY A 442 -17.36 -17.38 13.07
N ASP A 443 -16.30 -17.96 13.61
CA ASP A 443 -16.26 -19.36 14.06
C ASP A 443 -16.74 -19.57 15.50
N GLY A 444 -17.30 -18.53 16.11
CA GLY A 444 -17.81 -18.57 17.50
C GLY A 444 -16.71 -18.56 18.58
N THR A 445 -15.43 -18.54 18.22
CA THR A 445 -14.35 -18.47 19.20
C THR A 445 -14.08 -17.02 19.63
N ALA A 446 -13.72 -16.84 20.92
CA ALA A 446 -13.33 -15.51 21.42
C ALA A 446 -12.07 -15.00 20.73
N ASP A 447 -11.96 -13.69 20.49
CA ASP A 447 -10.73 -13.11 20.00
C ASP A 447 -9.64 -13.17 21.09
N PRO A 448 -8.49 -13.83 20.85
CA PRO A 448 -7.42 -13.91 21.85
C PRO A 448 -6.72 -12.57 22.09
N GLY A 449 -7.03 -11.52 21.28
CA GLY A 449 -6.29 -10.26 21.31
C GLY A 449 -4.92 -10.36 20.63
N PHE A 450 -3.99 -9.56 21.12
CA PHE A 450 -2.62 -9.48 20.58
C PHE A 450 -1.61 -9.60 21.73
N ASP A 451 -0.59 -10.41 21.53
CA ASP A 451 0.51 -10.59 22.50
C ASP A 451 1.57 -9.48 22.41
N ARG A 452 1.67 -8.85 21.23
CA ARG A 452 2.61 -7.76 20.92
C ARG A 452 1.81 -6.57 20.36
N ASP A 453 2.43 -5.41 20.26
CA ASP A 453 1.82 -4.23 19.64
C ASP A 453 1.26 -4.59 18.24
N PRO A 454 -0.07 -4.44 18.01
CA PRO A 454 -0.71 -4.92 16.79
C PRO A 454 -0.38 -4.08 15.55
N GLU A 455 0.19 -2.89 15.72
CA GLU A 455 0.58 -2.03 14.60
C GLU A 455 2.04 -2.26 14.19
N LEU A 456 2.91 -2.51 15.17
CA LEU A 456 4.34 -2.77 14.92
C LEU A 456 4.61 -4.19 14.46
N PHE A 457 3.79 -5.17 14.89
CA PHE A 457 4.07 -6.58 14.69
C PHE A 457 2.92 -7.32 14.02
N TYR A 458 3.20 -7.96 12.90
CA TYR A 458 2.27 -8.91 12.34
C TYR A 458 2.16 -10.16 13.21
N GLN A 459 0.95 -10.52 13.57
CA GLN A 459 0.63 -11.70 14.38
C GLN A 459 -0.30 -12.60 13.56
N PRO A 460 0.25 -13.62 12.89
CA PRO A 460 -0.50 -14.46 11.96
C PRO A 460 -1.57 -15.30 12.68
N THR A 461 -2.74 -15.39 12.07
CA THR A 461 -3.85 -16.21 12.55
C THR A 461 -4.69 -16.70 11.37
N THR A 462 -5.36 -17.83 11.53
CA THR A 462 -6.34 -18.34 10.56
C THR A 462 -7.78 -18.04 10.97
N ARG A 463 -8.01 -17.08 11.84
CA ARG A 463 -9.36 -16.65 12.21
C ARG A 463 -10.06 -16.01 11.00
N PRO A 464 -11.39 -16.20 10.87
CA PRO A 464 -12.16 -15.50 9.86
C PRO A 464 -11.93 -13.98 9.91
N GLY A 465 -11.79 -13.37 8.75
CA GLY A 465 -11.45 -11.96 8.56
C GLY A 465 -9.95 -11.66 8.48
N ALA A 466 -9.09 -12.56 8.97
CA ALA A 466 -7.64 -12.41 8.81
C ALA A 466 -7.19 -12.82 7.39
N TYR A 467 -6.07 -12.27 6.98
CA TYR A 467 -5.38 -12.72 5.78
C TYR A 467 -4.70 -14.07 6.02
N LEU A 468 -4.67 -14.94 5.00
CA LEU A 468 -4.05 -16.25 5.11
C LEU A 468 -2.57 -16.13 5.50
N PRO A 469 -2.10 -16.78 6.57
CA PRO A 469 -0.70 -16.74 6.96
C PRO A 469 0.20 -17.40 5.93
N HIS A 470 1.35 -16.76 5.65
CA HIS A 470 2.43 -17.38 4.93
C HIS A 470 3.12 -18.45 5.77
N VAL A 471 3.35 -19.62 5.16
CA VAL A 471 4.37 -20.61 5.56
C VAL A 471 4.95 -21.24 4.29
N TRP A 472 6.19 -21.70 4.38
CA TRP A 472 6.80 -22.49 3.33
C TRP A 472 6.34 -23.94 3.40
N ILE A 473 5.86 -24.47 2.28
CA ILE A 473 5.44 -25.85 2.06
C ILE A 473 6.13 -26.37 0.80
N GLU A 474 6.08 -27.68 0.59
CA GLU A 474 6.67 -28.30 -0.60
C GLU A 474 5.57 -28.87 -1.52
N HIS A 475 5.70 -28.63 -2.80
CA HIS A 475 4.89 -29.24 -3.85
C HIS A 475 5.80 -29.63 -5.02
N GLN A 476 5.78 -30.90 -5.45
CA GLN A 476 6.58 -31.42 -6.58
C GLN A 476 8.07 -31.07 -6.49
N GLN A 477 8.65 -31.19 -5.29
CA GLN A 477 10.05 -30.86 -4.99
C GLN A 477 10.40 -29.37 -5.14
N GLN A 478 9.41 -28.50 -5.10
CA GLN A 478 9.59 -27.04 -5.10
C GLN A 478 9.04 -26.46 -3.80
N GLN A 479 9.79 -25.55 -3.22
CA GLN A 479 9.31 -24.77 -2.08
C GLN A 479 8.37 -23.68 -2.59
N ILE A 480 7.15 -23.66 -2.06
CA ILE A 480 6.13 -22.66 -2.36
C ILE A 480 5.52 -22.11 -1.08
N SER A 481 4.89 -20.94 -1.19
CA SER A 481 4.14 -20.34 -0.08
C SER A 481 2.70 -20.87 -0.03
N THR A 482 2.10 -20.94 1.16
CA THR A 482 0.64 -21.10 1.29
C THR A 482 -0.14 -20.06 0.50
N LEU A 483 0.41 -18.86 0.31
CA LEU A 483 -0.20 -17.79 -0.51
C LEU A 483 -0.26 -18.14 -2.01
N ASP A 484 0.64 -18.99 -2.49
CA ASP A 484 0.65 -19.44 -3.89
C ASP A 484 -0.47 -20.45 -4.20
N LEU A 485 -1.11 -20.98 -3.16
CA LEU A 485 -2.25 -21.88 -3.28
C LEU A 485 -3.59 -21.17 -3.46
N THR A 486 -3.62 -19.86 -3.23
CA THR A 486 -4.83 -19.05 -3.11
C THR A 486 -4.76 -17.80 -3.99
N GLY A 487 -5.86 -17.09 -4.12
CA GLY A 487 -5.96 -15.99 -5.06
C GLY A 487 -6.40 -16.48 -6.44
N HIS A 488 -5.88 -15.91 -7.51
CA HIS A 488 -6.15 -16.33 -8.89
C HIS A 488 -7.65 -16.42 -9.22
N ASP A 489 -8.46 -15.52 -8.59
CA ASP A 489 -9.91 -15.36 -8.80
C ASP A 489 -10.79 -16.55 -8.34
N SER A 490 -10.23 -17.49 -7.58
CA SER A 490 -10.95 -18.64 -7.03
C SER A 490 -11.11 -18.59 -5.52
N PHE A 491 -12.15 -19.20 -5.01
CA PHE A 491 -12.21 -19.60 -3.61
C PHE A 491 -11.32 -20.81 -3.38
N THR A 492 -10.68 -20.87 -2.24
CA THR A 492 -9.82 -22.01 -1.89
C THR A 492 -10.25 -22.60 -0.57
N ILE A 493 -10.41 -23.91 -0.50
CA ILE A 493 -10.49 -24.61 0.77
C ILE A 493 -9.15 -25.25 1.10
N ILE A 494 -8.70 -25.07 2.34
CA ILE A 494 -7.49 -25.70 2.86
C ILE A 494 -7.89 -26.68 3.97
N THR A 495 -7.43 -27.91 3.83
CA THR A 495 -7.68 -28.99 4.80
C THR A 495 -6.41 -29.80 5.02
N GLY A 496 -6.45 -30.80 5.88
CA GLY A 496 -5.30 -31.66 6.19
C GLY A 496 -5.60 -33.15 6.03
N ILE A 497 -4.88 -33.97 6.77
CA ILE A 497 -5.06 -35.44 6.77
C ILE A 497 -6.46 -35.78 7.27
N GLY A 498 -7.18 -36.61 6.50
CA GLY A 498 -8.59 -36.95 6.79
C GLY A 498 -9.61 -35.93 6.32
N GLY A 499 -9.17 -34.91 5.54
CA GLY A 499 -10.02 -33.87 4.96
C GLY A 499 -10.64 -34.20 3.60
N ASP A 500 -10.55 -35.43 3.11
CA ASP A 500 -11.01 -35.80 1.74
C ASP A 500 -12.47 -35.41 1.47
N ARG A 501 -13.34 -35.53 2.50
CA ARG A 501 -14.74 -35.12 2.37
C ARG A 501 -14.93 -33.62 2.11
N TRP A 502 -13.98 -32.77 2.51
CA TRP A 502 -13.99 -31.35 2.19
C TRP A 502 -13.61 -31.10 0.73
N LEU A 503 -12.69 -31.90 0.17
CA LEU A 503 -12.33 -31.83 -1.24
C LEU A 503 -13.52 -32.25 -2.12
N GLU A 504 -14.22 -33.35 -1.76
CA GLU A 504 -15.47 -33.74 -2.42
C GLU A 504 -16.58 -32.68 -2.26
N ALA A 505 -16.65 -32.01 -1.11
CA ALA A 505 -17.62 -30.94 -0.89
C ALA A 505 -17.32 -29.72 -1.78
N ALA A 506 -16.05 -29.36 -1.95
CA ALA A 506 -15.63 -28.28 -2.85
C ALA A 506 -16.09 -28.56 -4.30
N ASP A 507 -15.83 -29.76 -4.82
CA ASP A 507 -16.25 -30.14 -6.18
C ASP A 507 -17.77 -30.06 -6.37
N LYS A 508 -18.54 -30.55 -5.41
CA LYS A 508 -20.01 -30.53 -5.47
C LYS A 508 -20.57 -29.12 -5.41
N VAL A 509 -20.09 -28.31 -4.46
CA VAL A 509 -20.58 -26.92 -4.26
C VAL A 509 -20.11 -26.02 -5.40
N SER A 510 -18.90 -26.22 -5.92
CA SER A 510 -18.40 -25.55 -7.13
C SER A 510 -19.34 -25.79 -8.32
N ALA A 511 -19.70 -27.04 -8.59
CA ALA A 511 -20.62 -27.38 -9.66
C ALA A 511 -22.05 -26.82 -9.44
N GLU A 512 -22.52 -26.77 -8.19
CA GLU A 512 -23.85 -26.26 -7.84
C GLU A 512 -23.93 -24.73 -8.00
N LEU A 513 -22.93 -23.99 -7.53
CA LEU A 513 -22.91 -22.52 -7.54
C LEU A 513 -22.33 -21.94 -8.84
N GLY A 514 -21.68 -22.74 -9.67
CA GLY A 514 -21.01 -22.30 -10.89
C GLY A 514 -19.81 -21.38 -10.63
N ILE A 515 -19.13 -21.53 -9.47
CA ILE A 515 -17.95 -20.76 -9.08
C ILE A 515 -16.76 -21.70 -8.90
N ASP A 516 -15.55 -21.16 -9.10
CA ASP A 516 -14.33 -21.93 -8.90
C ASP A 516 -14.01 -22.06 -7.41
N ILE A 517 -14.01 -23.30 -6.89
CA ILE A 517 -13.58 -23.65 -5.54
C ILE A 517 -12.49 -24.69 -5.64
N VAL A 518 -11.28 -24.36 -5.22
CA VAL A 518 -10.11 -25.23 -5.33
C VAL A 518 -9.78 -25.84 -3.98
N GLY A 519 -9.68 -27.17 -3.91
CA GLY A 519 -9.26 -27.88 -2.71
C GLY A 519 -7.73 -27.99 -2.60
N ARG A 520 -7.16 -27.70 -1.42
CA ARG A 520 -5.72 -27.74 -1.16
C ARG A 520 -5.44 -28.54 0.13
N PRO A 521 -5.10 -29.83 0.04
CA PRO A 521 -4.73 -30.63 1.20
C PRO A 521 -3.28 -30.37 1.59
N ILE A 522 -3.06 -29.76 2.77
CA ILE A 522 -1.72 -29.47 3.32
C ILE A 522 -1.45 -30.36 4.53
N GLY A 523 -0.36 -31.12 4.51
CA GLY A 523 0.05 -31.97 5.63
C GLY A 523 1.14 -32.93 5.25
N TYR A 524 1.56 -33.74 6.22
CA TYR A 524 2.63 -34.70 6.04
C TYR A 524 2.31 -35.68 4.91
N ARG A 525 3.13 -35.66 3.85
CA ARG A 525 3.00 -36.50 2.63
C ARG A 525 1.68 -36.33 1.86
N LEU A 526 0.99 -35.22 2.06
CA LEU A 526 -0.10 -34.85 1.17
C LEU A 526 0.44 -34.16 -0.10
N GLU A 527 -0.45 -33.76 -0.99
CA GLU A 527 -0.09 -33.04 -2.24
C GLU A 527 0.79 -31.82 -1.96
N TYR A 528 0.48 -31.11 -0.86
CA TYR A 528 1.26 -29.99 -0.32
C TYR A 528 1.86 -30.43 1.01
N ASP A 529 3.17 -30.73 1.00
CA ASP A 529 3.85 -31.29 2.19
C ASP A 529 4.30 -30.18 3.15
N ASP A 530 3.84 -30.26 4.39
CA ASP A 530 4.26 -29.39 5.51
C ASP A 530 5.55 -29.96 6.14
N VAL A 531 6.66 -29.87 5.42
CA VAL A 531 7.94 -30.52 5.73
C VAL A 531 8.44 -30.17 7.13
N TYR A 532 8.26 -28.91 7.55
CA TYR A 532 8.75 -28.41 8.85
C TYR A 532 7.67 -28.35 9.93
N GLY A 533 6.43 -28.68 9.61
CA GLY A 533 5.29 -28.58 10.52
C GLY A 533 4.91 -27.12 10.85
N ASP A 534 5.28 -26.18 10.01
CA ASP A 534 4.99 -24.75 10.21
C ASP A 534 3.51 -24.45 10.00
N TRP A 535 2.90 -25.06 9.00
CA TRP A 535 1.46 -24.97 8.78
C TRP A 535 0.70 -25.59 9.95
N ALA A 536 1.08 -26.78 10.38
CA ALA A 536 0.44 -27.46 11.51
C ALA A 536 0.44 -26.61 12.79
N ARG A 537 1.49 -25.82 13.02
CA ARG A 537 1.57 -24.86 14.14
C ARG A 537 0.70 -23.62 13.96
N ARG A 538 0.50 -23.16 12.70
CA ARG A 538 -0.17 -21.88 12.39
C ARG A 538 -1.65 -22.02 12.03
N ARG A 539 -2.09 -23.16 11.54
CA ARG A 539 -3.45 -23.36 11.00
C ARG A 539 -4.58 -23.20 12.01
N GLN A 540 -4.30 -23.38 13.32
CA GLN A 540 -5.28 -23.24 14.42
C GLN A 540 -6.55 -24.09 14.28
N ILE A 541 -6.52 -25.11 13.47
CA ILE A 541 -7.55 -26.14 13.28
C ILE A 541 -6.89 -27.51 13.35
N THR A 542 -7.68 -28.58 13.50
CA THR A 542 -7.17 -29.96 13.42
C THR A 542 -6.87 -30.37 11.98
N ASP A 543 -6.30 -31.55 11.79
CA ASP A 543 -6.02 -32.10 10.46
C ASP A 543 -7.30 -32.25 9.60
N GLY A 544 -8.41 -32.66 10.22
CA GLY A 544 -9.70 -32.83 9.54
C GLY A 544 -10.53 -31.55 9.39
N GLY A 545 -10.04 -30.42 9.93
CA GLY A 545 -10.73 -29.14 9.79
C GLY A 545 -10.65 -28.55 8.38
N CYS A 546 -11.32 -27.42 8.18
CA CYS A 546 -11.36 -26.72 6.90
C CYS A 546 -11.27 -25.21 7.07
N ILE A 547 -10.54 -24.54 6.18
CA ILE A 547 -10.45 -23.08 6.07
C ILE A 547 -10.92 -22.70 4.68
N LEU A 548 -11.91 -21.81 4.58
CA LEU A 548 -12.36 -21.20 3.33
C LEU A 548 -11.69 -19.85 3.14
N VAL A 549 -10.92 -19.72 2.07
CA VAL A 549 -10.17 -18.51 1.70
C VAL A 549 -10.81 -17.86 0.48
N ARG A 550 -11.01 -16.55 0.55
CA ARG A 550 -11.57 -15.71 -0.53
C ARG A 550 -10.51 -15.44 -1.62
N PRO A 551 -10.93 -14.98 -2.83
CA PRO A 551 -10.01 -14.61 -3.90
C PRO A 551 -8.99 -13.53 -3.51
N ASP A 552 -9.28 -12.65 -2.54
CA ASP A 552 -8.36 -11.66 -1.98
C ASP A 552 -7.50 -12.19 -0.82
N ARG A 553 -7.42 -13.53 -0.68
CA ARG A 553 -6.62 -14.25 0.31
C ARG A 553 -7.05 -14.03 1.77
N HIS A 554 -8.21 -13.40 2.03
CA HIS A 554 -8.77 -13.33 3.39
C HIS A 554 -9.60 -14.58 3.70
N ILE A 555 -9.53 -15.01 4.95
CA ILE A 555 -10.26 -16.18 5.44
C ILE A 555 -11.71 -15.77 5.67
N ALA A 556 -12.61 -16.36 4.90
CA ALA A 556 -14.04 -16.11 5.00
C ALA A 556 -14.70 -16.89 6.12
N TRP A 557 -14.26 -18.15 6.32
CA TRP A 557 -14.84 -19.10 7.27
C TRP A 557 -13.84 -20.20 7.59
N ARG A 558 -14.02 -20.85 8.74
CA ARG A 558 -13.29 -22.07 9.09
C ARG A 558 -14.12 -22.94 10.04
N THR A 559 -13.78 -24.23 10.07
CA THR A 559 -14.23 -25.17 11.11
C THR A 559 -13.03 -25.91 11.69
N ALA A 560 -13.06 -26.13 13.01
CA ALA A 560 -11.93 -26.74 13.72
C ALA A 560 -11.70 -28.21 13.32
N ASP A 561 -12.78 -28.94 13.07
CA ASP A 561 -12.77 -30.38 12.78
C ASP A 561 -13.67 -30.73 11.60
N MET A 562 -13.60 -32.00 11.16
CA MET A 562 -14.54 -32.58 10.19
C MET A 562 -15.97 -32.53 10.76
N THR A 563 -16.89 -32.06 9.92
CA THR A 563 -18.31 -31.99 10.30
C THR A 563 -19.11 -33.20 9.79
N ALA A 564 -20.33 -33.30 10.26
CA ALA A 564 -21.24 -34.38 9.83
C ALA A 564 -21.64 -34.23 8.34
N ASP A 565 -21.85 -33.00 7.86
CA ASP A 565 -22.22 -32.70 6.47
C ASP A 565 -21.39 -31.52 5.90
N PRO A 566 -20.13 -31.81 5.45
CA PRO A 566 -19.24 -30.81 4.88
C PRO A 566 -19.83 -30.09 3.65
N VAL A 567 -20.68 -30.76 2.87
CA VAL A 567 -21.29 -30.14 1.67
C VAL A 567 -22.29 -29.05 2.08
N SER A 568 -23.16 -29.33 3.06
CA SER A 568 -24.11 -28.34 3.57
C SER A 568 -23.37 -27.16 4.21
N ASP A 569 -22.39 -27.44 5.07
CA ASP A 569 -21.66 -26.39 5.81
C ASP A 569 -20.89 -25.46 4.86
N LEU A 570 -20.21 -26.02 3.85
CA LEU A 570 -19.48 -25.21 2.84
C LEU A 570 -20.45 -24.40 1.96
N ARG A 571 -21.59 -25.01 1.55
CA ARG A 571 -22.63 -24.30 0.79
C ARG A 571 -23.17 -23.11 1.57
N ASP A 572 -23.56 -23.34 2.83
CA ASP A 572 -24.16 -22.31 3.68
C ASP A 572 -23.16 -21.18 3.93
N ALA A 573 -21.87 -21.51 4.14
CA ALA A 573 -20.80 -20.53 4.25
C ALA A 573 -20.66 -19.68 2.98
N LEU A 574 -20.64 -20.30 1.81
CA LEU A 574 -20.52 -19.58 0.54
C LEU A 574 -21.77 -18.76 0.21
N HIS A 575 -22.98 -19.26 0.51
CA HIS A 575 -24.22 -18.48 0.38
C HIS A 575 -24.15 -17.19 1.20
N ALA A 576 -23.69 -17.27 2.44
CA ALA A 576 -23.55 -16.09 3.30
C ALA A 576 -22.46 -15.14 2.77
N VAL A 577 -21.28 -15.65 2.42
CA VAL A 577 -20.14 -14.85 1.90
C VAL A 577 -20.52 -14.12 0.60
N LEU A 578 -21.25 -14.80 -0.30
CA LEU A 578 -21.65 -14.27 -1.60
C LEU A 578 -22.98 -13.51 -1.54
N ALA A 579 -23.55 -13.34 -0.36
CA ALA A 579 -24.86 -12.69 -0.17
C ALA A 579 -25.96 -13.29 -1.09
N LEU A 580 -25.97 -14.60 -1.27
CA LEU A 580 -27.01 -15.35 -1.99
C LEU A 580 -28.22 -15.59 -1.06
N ASN A 581 -29.44 -15.38 -1.57
CA ASN A 581 -30.69 -15.58 -0.84
C ASN A 581 -31.08 -17.06 -0.73
#